data_4deaf877406d09441431fe4e697f3270
#
_entry.id   4deaf877406d09441431fe4e697f3270
#
_cell.length_a   1.000
_cell.length_b   1.000
_cell.length_c   1.000
_cell.angle_alpha   90.00
_cell.angle_beta   90.00
_cell.angle_gamma   90.00
#
_symmetry.space_group_name_H-M   'P 1'
#
loop_
_entity.id
_entity.type
_entity.pdbx_description
1 polymer ?
#
loop_
_entity_poly.entity_id
_entity_poly.type
_entity_poly.pdbx_seq_one_letter_code
_entity_poly.pdbx_strand_id
1 'polypeptide(L)'
;MANQFTTDYFEHAKLYTEKHAFEWLPADDKRPSMHIGFNINDPFFKPLGAEITSILETNKDIAFHFHVFVDSYSPENKDNLEKTAKKYGCNIYLYVMDMSIYQNFHIKVARFSRVTYIRIVMPWILRNYTDHYLYLDSDMICVGSLKQFLTTDLEGKAIGALTYHTPDRVAFLKMKQDVYFSDGLMWIDVNEWIREKITEKVFSYQGADPRRFKGQTQDLLNLVVDGNMKPIPNLFHHKNKDFSIQGILIHYSGRDKPWELVLDSDDELWRHYLDISFWESMPNPMPPKKPSYYHSFKKLAEVYGEKGEMWKRIQCLFWYSVLKIRYKL
;
A
#
# COMPACT_ATOMS: atom_id res chain seq x y z
N MET A 1 -6.26 -11.51 -30.69
CA MET A 1 -7.63 -11.16 -30.26
C MET A 1 -7.62 -9.69 -29.89
N ALA A 2 -8.64 -8.92 -30.31
CA ALA A 2 -8.74 -7.52 -29.90
C ALA A 2 -8.89 -7.46 -28.37
N ASN A 3 -8.22 -6.47 -27.73
CA ASN A 3 -8.37 -6.25 -26.30
C ASN A 3 -9.82 -5.85 -26.01
N GLN A 4 -10.56 -6.66 -25.26
CA GLN A 4 -11.93 -6.37 -24.88
C GLN A 4 -12.05 -5.22 -23.87
N PHE A 5 -10.94 -4.90 -23.17
CA PHE A 5 -10.88 -3.87 -22.13
C PHE A 5 -10.59 -2.50 -22.76
N THR A 6 -11.62 -1.89 -23.31
CA THR A 6 -11.60 -0.57 -23.94
C THR A 6 -12.10 0.50 -22.98
N THR A 7 -11.98 1.77 -23.34
CA THR A 7 -12.60 2.89 -22.60
C THR A 7 -14.10 2.66 -22.43
N ASP A 8 -14.82 2.30 -23.49
CA ASP A 8 -16.24 1.98 -23.46
C ASP A 8 -16.57 0.85 -22.47
N TYR A 9 -15.74 -0.20 -22.42
CA TYR A 9 -15.89 -1.25 -21.41
C TYR A 9 -15.83 -0.68 -19.98
N PHE A 10 -14.77 0.06 -19.63
CA PHE A 10 -14.61 0.59 -18.27
C PHE A 10 -15.62 1.67 -17.91
N GLU A 11 -16.15 2.37 -18.90
CA GLU A 11 -17.21 3.36 -18.69
C GLU A 11 -18.52 2.73 -18.23
N HIS A 12 -18.86 1.54 -18.75
CA HIS A 12 -20.13 0.88 -18.52
C HIS A 12 -20.05 -0.37 -17.63
N ALA A 13 -18.86 -0.92 -17.39
CA ALA A 13 -18.70 -2.12 -16.59
C ALA A 13 -19.01 -1.89 -15.10
N LYS A 14 -19.69 -2.86 -14.50
CA LYS A 14 -19.82 -2.95 -13.04
C LYS A 14 -18.52 -3.55 -12.47
N LEU A 15 -17.57 -2.70 -12.07
CA LEU A 15 -16.24 -3.11 -11.64
C LEU A 15 -16.18 -3.71 -10.22
N TYR A 16 -17.27 -3.61 -9.45
CA TYR A 16 -17.40 -4.18 -8.12
C TYR A 16 -18.76 -4.87 -7.95
N THR A 17 -18.82 -5.91 -7.14
CA THR A 17 -20.03 -6.69 -6.88
C THR A 17 -20.85 -6.10 -5.73
N GLU A 18 -20.15 -5.49 -4.75
CA GLU A 18 -20.75 -4.94 -3.53
C GLU A 18 -20.05 -3.64 -3.13
N LYS A 19 -20.81 -2.72 -2.50
CA LYS A 19 -20.27 -1.47 -1.94
C LYS A 19 -20.96 -1.17 -0.62
N HIS A 20 -20.14 -0.83 0.41
CA HIS A 20 -20.61 -0.23 1.66
C HIS A 20 -20.10 1.19 1.77
N ALA A 21 -20.91 2.07 2.33
CA ALA A 21 -20.56 3.47 2.59
C ALA A 21 -20.81 3.77 4.07
N PHE A 22 -19.75 4.17 4.76
CA PHE A 22 -19.78 4.60 6.16
C PHE A 22 -19.48 6.10 6.17
N GLU A 23 -20.53 6.91 6.09
CA GLU A 23 -20.44 8.37 5.90
C GLU A 23 -20.72 9.07 7.24
N TRP A 24 -19.64 9.47 7.92
CA TRP A 24 -19.69 10.13 9.22
C TRP A 24 -19.02 11.52 9.21
N LEU A 25 -18.53 11.97 8.05
CA LEU A 25 -18.03 13.32 7.88
C LEU A 25 -19.20 14.31 7.96
N PRO A 26 -19.14 15.34 8.84
CA PRO A 26 -20.19 16.34 8.91
C PRO A 26 -20.41 17.05 7.56
N ALA A 27 -21.67 17.30 7.20
CA ALA A 27 -22.01 17.94 5.93
C ALA A 27 -21.49 19.39 5.82
N ASP A 28 -21.25 20.05 6.95
CA ASP A 28 -20.74 21.41 7.05
C ASP A 28 -19.23 21.49 7.38
N ASP A 29 -18.52 20.38 7.27
CA ASP A 29 -17.06 20.34 7.50
C ASP A 29 -16.34 21.32 6.59
N LYS A 30 -15.47 22.15 7.17
CA LYS A 30 -14.70 23.18 6.46
C LYS A 30 -13.25 22.80 6.19
N ARG A 31 -12.81 21.63 6.69
CA ARG A 31 -11.47 21.14 6.42
C ARG A 31 -11.31 20.82 4.93
N PRO A 32 -10.11 21.00 4.37
CA PRO A 32 -9.85 20.56 3.02
C PRO A 32 -10.07 19.04 2.92
N SER A 33 -10.72 18.61 1.85
CA SER A 33 -11.06 17.19 1.60
C SER A 33 -9.90 16.46 0.95
N MET A 34 -9.61 15.23 1.40
CA MET A 34 -8.64 14.33 0.76
C MET A 34 -9.21 12.94 0.60
N HIS A 35 -9.09 12.41 -0.62
CA HIS A 35 -9.43 11.03 -0.95
C HIS A 35 -8.17 10.16 -0.91
N ILE A 36 -8.23 9.01 -0.20
CA ILE A 36 -7.14 8.03 -0.15
C ILE A 36 -7.67 6.67 -0.57
N GLY A 37 -6.94 6.00 -1.46
CA GLY A 37 -7.31 4.69 -2.00
C GLY A 37 -6.34 3.60 -1.59
N PHE A 38 -6.89 2.44 -1.16
CA PHE A 38 -6.16 1.24 -0.79
C PHE A 38 -6.72 0.02 -1.50
N ASN A 39 -5.86 -0.93 -1.86
CA ASN A 39 -6.32 -2.24 -2.29
C ASN A 39 -5.66 -3.34 -1.45
N ILE A 40 -6.48 -4.15 -0.81
CA ILE A 40 -6.03 -5.18 0.14
C ILE A 40 -6.83 -6.48 -0.03
N ASN A 41 -6.27 -7.58 0.50
CA ASN A 41 -7.02 -8.79 0.81
C ASN A 41 -7.35 -8.84 2.30
N ASP A 42 -8.22 -9.76 2.71
CA ASP A 42 -8.73 -9.82 4.10
C ASP A 42 -7.64 -9.84 5.18
N PRO A 43 -6.50 -10.58 5.07
CA PRO A 43 -5.43 -10.54 6.07
C PRO A 43 -4.77 -9.17 6.29
N PHE A 44 -4.90 -8.26 5.32
CA PHE A 44 -4.29 -6.93 5.40
C PHE A 44 -5.18 -5.86 6.06
N PHE A 45 -6.35 -6.21 6.55
CA PHE A 45 -7.19 -5.24 7.30
C PHE A 45 -6.55 -4.77 8.61
N LYS A 46 -5.80 -5.62 9.32
CA LYS A 46 -5.06 -5.18 10.53
C LYS A 46 -3.97 -4.15 10.18
N PRO A 47 -3.07 -4.40 9.20
CA PRO A 47 -2.17 -3.37 8.71
C PRO A 47 -2.88 -2.09 8.28
N LEU A 48 -3.92 -2.19 7.48
CA LEU A 48 -4.71 -1.04 7.03
C LEU A 48 -5.33 -0.28 8.21
N GLY A 49 -5.81 -0.98 9.24
CA GLY A 49 -6.38 -0.37 10.44
C GLY A 49 -5.37 0.49 11.19
N ALA A 50 -4.14 0.02 11.35
CA ALA A 50 -3.05 0.79 11.92
C ALA A 50 -2.71 2.02 11.05
N GLU A 51 -2.66 1.84 9.72
CA GLU A 51 -2.36 2.91 8.77
C GLU A 51 -3.43 4.00 8.76
N ILE A 52 -4.71 3.66 8.57
CA ILE A 52 -5.82 4.62 8.61
C ILE A 52 -5.84 5.36 9.96
N THR A 53 -5.63 4.65 11.06
CA THR A 53 -5.58 5.26 12.39
C THR A 53 -4.42 6.26 12.49
N SER A 54 -3.24 5.93 11.99
CA SER A 54 -2.09 6.83 11.98
C SER A 54 -2.33 8.09 11.15
N ILE A 55 -2.98 7.96 9.99
CA ILE A 55 -3.36 9.10 9.15
C ILE A 55 -4.33 10.02 9.88
N LEU A 56 -5.38 9.47 10.51
CA LEU A 56 -6.40 10.23 11.22
C LEU A 56 -5.88 10.91 12.49
N GLU A 57 -4.98 10.26 13.23
CA GLU A 57 -4.37 10.85 14.44
C GLU A 57 -3.39 11.97 14.08
N THR A 58 -2.68 11.86 12.96
CA THR A 58 -1.63 12.80 12.57
C THR A 58 -2.17 14.01 11.78
N ASN A 59 -3.35 13.87 11.10
CA ASN A 59 -3.88 14.88 10.18
C ASN A 59 -5.32 15.28 10.54
N LYS A 60 -5.54 15.80 11.75
CA LYS A 60 -6.87 16.21 12.27
C LYS A 60 -7.49 17.39 11.51
N ASP A 61 -6.70 18.09 10.74
CA ASP A 61 -7.04 19.28 9.98
C ASP A 61 -7.37 19.01 8.50
N ILE A 62 -7.55 17.72 8.13
CA ILE A 62 -8.00 17.25 6.82
C ILE A 62 -9.28 16.43 7.00
N ALA A 63 -10.23 16.61 6.09
CA ALA A 63 -11.45 15.81 5.98
C ALA A 63 -11.20 14.61 5.05
N PHE A 64 -11.17 13.40 5.61
CA PHE A 64 -10.77 12.21 4.84
C PHE A 64 -11.96 11.42 4.28
N HIS A 65 -11.76 10.93 3.04
CA HIS A 65 -12.56 9.94 2.36
C HIS A 65 -11.67 8.75 1.99
N PHE A 66 -11.78 7.66 2.72
CA PHE A 66 -11.01 6.45 2.45
C PHE A 66 -11.78 5.51 1.54
N HIS A 67 -11.11 4.98 0.53
CA HIS A 67 -11.66 4.03 -0.43
C HIS A 67 -10.88 2.71 -0.33
N VAL A 68 -11.51 1.69 0.22
CA VAL A 68 -10.91 0.38 0.48
C VAL A 68 -11.45 -0.63 -0.52
N PHE A 69 -10.59 -1.14 -1.38
CA PHE A 69 -10.92 -2.09 -2.44
C PHE A 69 -10.39 -3.48 -2.08
N VAL A 70 -11.27 -4.47 -2.08
CA VAL A 70 -10.97 -5.83 -1.63
C VAL A 70 -11.48 -6.89 -2.60
N ASP A 71 -10.92 -8.10 -2.53
CA ASP A 71 -11.51 -9.30 -3.12
C ASP A 71 -12.58 -9.93 -2.22
N SER A 72 -12.40 -9.81 -0.91
CA SER A 72 -13.32 -10.29 0.12
C SER A 72 -13.04 -9.61 1.45
N TYR A 73 -13.97 -9.74 2.40
CA TYR A 73 -13.80 -9.21 3.75
C TYR A 73 -14.56 -10.08 4.78
N SER A 74 -14.10 -10.07 6.03
CA SER A 74 -14.85 -10.63 7.17
C SER A 74 -15.86 -9.60 7.72
N PRO A 75 -17.00 -10.04 8.28
CA PRO A 75 -17.95 -9.13 8.94
C PRO A 75 -17.30 -8.23 10.00
N GLU A 76 -16.35 -8.78 10.76
CA GLU A 76 -15.60 -8.04 11.78
C GLU A 76 -14.79 -6.88 11.16
N ASN A 77 -14.10 -7.12 10.04
CA ASN A 77 -13.33 -6.08 9.35
C ASN A 77 -14.24 -4.95 8.85
N LYS A 78 -15.43 -5.27 8.32
CA LYS A 78 -16.42 -4.28 7.93
C LYS A 78 -16.89 -3.43 9.13
N ASP A 79 -17.23 -4.08 10.24
CA ASP A 79 -17.68 -3.40 11.46
C ASP A 79 -16.57 -2.50 12.04
N ASN A 80 -15.31 -2.91 11.95
CA ASN A 80 -14.17 -2.11 12.41
C ASN A 80 -13.94 -0.88 11.53
N LEU A 81 -14.17 -0.98 10.21
CA LEU A 81 -14.16 0.21 9.32
C LEU A 81 -15.28 1.20 9.71
N GLU A 82 -16.50 0.72 9.96
CA GLU A 82 -17.61 1.58 10.36
C GLU A 82 -17.34 2.26 11.71
N LYS A 83 -16.85 1.51 12.71
CA LYS A 83 -16.44 2.08 14.00
C LYS A 83 -15.35 3.15 13.83
N THR A 84 -14.38 2.91 12.94
CA THR A 84 -13.31 3.88 12.62
C THR A 84 -13.90 5.15 12.02
N ALA A 85 -14.75 5.01 11.00
CA ALA A 85 -15.41 6.14 10.36
C ALA A 85 -16.19 7.00 11.37
N LYS A 86 -16.96 6.34 12.24
CA LYS A 86 -17.75 6.98 13.30
C LYS A 86 -16.90 7.68 14.36
N LYS A 87 -15.84 7.00 14.86
CA LYS A 87 -14.95 7.57 15.89
C LYS A 87 -14.27 8.85 15.43
N TYR A 88 -13.82 8.87 14.20
CA TYR A 88 -13.00 9.97 13.67
C TYR A 88 -13.80 11.00 12.84
N GLY A 89 -15.09 10.75 12.57
CA GLY A 89 -15.91 11.65 11.73
C GLY A 89 -15.31 11.77 10.33
N CYS A 90 -15.09 10.64 9.68
CA CYS A 90 -14.59 10.56 8.30
C CYS A 90 -15.50 9.65 7.46
N ASN A 91 -15.29 9.62 6.15
CA ASN A 91 -16.00 8.71 5.28
C ASN A 91 -15.10 7.54 4.88
N ILE A 92 -15.64 6.32 4.94
CA ILE A 92 -14.97 5.10 4.48
C ILE A 92 -15.90 4.35 3.53
N TYR A 93 -15.40 4.03 2.35
CA TYR A 93 -16.10 3.25 1.33
C TYR A 93 -15.39 1.91 1.13
N LEU A 94 -16.10 0.80 1.30
CA LEU A 94 -15.61 -0.55 1.08
C LEU A 94 -16.20 -1.10 -0.21
N TYR A 95 -15.34 -1.51 -1.16
CA TYR A 95 -15.73 -2.07 -2.45
C TYR A 95 -15.25 -3.52 -2.56
N VAL A 96 -16.16 -4.45 -2.79
CA VAL A 96 -15.83 -5.84 -3.17
C VAL A 96 -15.70 -5.91 -4.68
N MET A 97 -14.51 -6.12 -5.16
CA MET A 97 -14.20 -6.04 -6.59
C MET A 97 -14.63 -7.27 -7.36
N ASP A 98 -15.01 -7.09 -8.60
CA ASP A 98 -15.13 -8.21 -9.54
C ASP A 98 -13.73 -8.68 -9.95
N MET A 99 -13.28 -9.76 -9.35
CA MET A 99 -11.96 -10.31 -9.60
C MET A 99 -11.85 -11.07 -10.94
N SER A 100 -12.94 -11.26 -11.68
CA SER A 100 -12.96 -11.98 -12.95
C SER A 100 -12.10 -11.30 -14.03
N ILE A 101 -12.08 -9.97 -14.05
CA ILE A 101 -11.34 -9.19 -15.03
C ILE A 101 -9.81 -9.30 -14.89
N TYR A 102 -9.33 -9.77 -13.72
CA TYR A 102 -7.89 -9.88 -13.43
C TYR A 102 -7.34 -11.31 -13.64
N GLN A 103 -8.17 -12.28 -14.05
CA GLN A 103 -7.78 -13.72 -14.11
C GLN A 103 -6.57 -13.98 -15.02
N ASN A 104 -6.41 -13.22 -16.07
CA ASN A 104 -5.32 -13.36 -17.04
C ASN A 104 -4.04 -12.59 -16.65
N PHE A 105 -4.03 -11.88 -15.52
CA PHE A 105 -2.78 -11.36 -14.96
C PHE A 105 -2.06 -12.46 -14.18
N HIS A 106 -0.79 -12.63 -14.48
CA HIS A 106 0.05 -13.61 -13.80
C HIS A 106 0.60 -13.07 -12.49
N ILE A 107 0.67 -13.95 -11.47
CA ILE A 107 1.33 -13.68 -10.19
C ILE A 107 2.59 -14.52 -10.11
N LYS A 108 3.75 -13.87 -10.17
CA LYS A 108 5.04 -14.54 -10.09
C LYS A 108 5.50 -14.81 -8.68
N VAL A 109 5.19 -13.91 -7.75
CA VAL A 109 5.65 -13.97 -6.36
C VAL A 109 4.52 -14.45 -5.49
N ALA A 110 4.68 -15.59 -4.82
CA ALA A 110 3.63 -16.24 -4.02
C ALA A 110 3.04 -15.37 -2.90
N ARG A 111 3.79 -14.35 -2.44
CA ARG A 111 3.31 -13.39 -1.43
C ARG A 111 2.32 -12.33 -1.96
N PHE A 112 2.21 -12.17 -3.28
CA PHE A 112 1.29 -11.24 -3.90
C PHE A 112 0.01 -11.95 -4.33
N SER A 113 -1.12 -11.25 -4.31
CA SER A 113 -2.39 -11.70 -4.86
C SER A 113 -2.78 -10.87 -6.07
N ARG A 114 -3.81 -11.29 -6.82
CA ARG A 114 -4.35 -10.48 -7.93
C ARG A 114 -4.98 -9.17 -7.45
N VAL A 115 -5.23 -9.04 -6.16
CA VAL A 115 -5.69 -7.79 -5.53
C VAL A 115 -4.77 -6.61 -5.85
N THR A 116 -3.46 -6.84 -6.03
CA THR A 116 -2.52 -5.78 -6.43
C THR A 116 -2.92 -5.08 -7.74
N TYR A 117 -3.62 -5.75 -8.66
CA TYR A 117 -4.06 -5.16 -9.93
C TYR A 117 -5.30 -4.29 -9.80
N ILE A 118 -6.00 -4.30 -8.67
CA ILE A 118 -7.18 -3.46 -8.43
C ILE A 118 -6.84 -1.98 -8.59
N ARG A 119 -5.62 -1.54 -8.17
CA ARG A 119 -5.17 -0.14 -8.29
C ARG A 119 -5.29 0.42 -9.70
N ILE A 120 -5.25 -0.44 -10.72
CA ILE A 120 -5.31 -0.04 -12.13
C ILE A 120 -6.69 0.46 -12.54
N VAL A 121 -7.76 -0.03 -11.89
CA VAL A 121 -9.14 0.38 -12.20
C VAL A 121 -9.74 1.37 -11.21
N MET A 122 -9.04 1.64 -10.10
CA MET A 122 -9.53 2.57 -9.08
C MET A 122 -9.92 3.95 -9.65
N PRO A 123 -9.18 4.57 -10.58
CA PRO A 123 -9.57 5.85 -11.18
C PRO A 123 -10.94 5.80 -11.85
N TRP A 124 -11.31 4.70 -12.50
CA TRP A 124 -12.63 4.54 -13.12
C TRP A 124 -13.78 4.52 -12.11
N ILE A 125 -13.55 4.08 -10.88
CA ILE A 125 -14.52 4.10 -9.79
C ILE A 125 -14.53 5.47 -9.12
N LEU A 126 -13.33 6.01 -8.86
CA LEU A 126 -13.15 7.25 -8.09
C LEU A 126 -13.50 8.52 -8.85
N ARG A 127 -13.61 8.48 -10.18
CA ARG A 127 -14.06 9.61 -11.02
C ARG A 127 -15.40 10.23 -10.59
N ASN A 128 -16.22 9.44 -9.89
CA ASN A 128 -17.51 9.91 -9.39
C ASN A 128 -17.42 10.59 -8.01
N TYR A 129 -16.23 10.67 -7.43
CA TYR A 129 -15.98 11.20 -6.06
C TYR A 129 -14.99 12.34 -6.04
N THR A 130 -13.97 12.29 -6.88
CA THR A 130 -12.85 13.23 -6.82
C THR A 130 -12.07 13.27 -8.12
N ASP A 131 -11.44 14.42 -8.39
CA ASP A 131 -10.47 14.56 -9.49
C ASP A 131 -9.08 14.06 -9.12
N HIS A 132 -8.75 14.04 -7.81
CA HIS A 132 -7.43 13.59 -7.33
C HIS A 132 -7.56 12.70 -6.11
N TYR A 133 -6.71 11.69 -6.00
CA TYR A 133 -6.60 10.88 -4.79
C TYR A 133 -5.17 10.42 -4.54
N LEU A 134 -4.86 10.16 -3.27
CA LEU A 134 -3.61 9.54 -2.86
C LEU A 134 -3.79 8.02 -2.81
N TYR A 135 -3.04 7.29 -3.62
CA TYR A 135 -2.92 5.85 -3.48
C TYR A 135 -1.78 5.52 -2.52
N LEU A 136 -2.03 4.62 -1.57
CA LEU A 136 -1.04 4.08 -0.64
C LEU A 136 -1.10 2.55 -0.61
N ASP A 137 0.07 1.92 -0.53
CA ASP A 137 0.16 0.52 -0.10
C ASP A 137 -0.21 0.42 1.38
N SER A 138 -0.87 -0.66 1.78
CA SER A 138 -1.45 -0.84 3.13
C SER A 138 -0.45 -1.33 4.19
N ASP A 139 0.84 -1.14 3.99
CA ASP A 139 1.91 -1.47 4.93
C ASP A 139 2.75 -0.23 5.30
N MET A 140 2.06 0.89 5.50
CA MET A 140 2.66 2.16 5.93
C MET A 140 2.05 2.64 7.25
N ILE A 141 2.67 3.64 7.86
CA ILE A 141 2.06 4.54 8.85
C ILE A 141 2.42 5.99 8.53
N CYS A 142 1.50 6.89 8.85
CA CYS A 142 1.67 8.32 8.67
C CYS A 142 2.21 8.95 9.97
N VAL A 143 3.29 9.71 9.85
CA VAL A 143 3.97 10.40 10.97
C VAL A 143 4.10 11.90 10.74
N GLY A 144 3.56 12.40 9.64
CA GLY A 144 3.61 13.83 9.29
C GLY A 144 2.40 14.29 8.49
N SER A 145 2.37 15.56 8.12
CA SER A 145 1.23 16.18 7.43
C SER A 145 1.14 15.79 5.97
N LEU A 146 -0.06 15.36 5.55
CA LEU A 146 -0.39 15.04 4.15
C LEU A 146 -0.84 16.29 3.35
N LYS A 147 -0.95 17.47 3.98
CA LYS A 147 -1.45 18.70 3.31
C LYS A 147 -0.72 19.07 2.03
N GLN A 148 0.55 18.73 1.90
CA GLN A 148 1.31 19.04 0.71
C GLN A 148 0.70 18.43 -0.57
N PHE A 149 0.04 17.27 -0.47
CA PHE A 149 -0.64 16.67 -1.63
C PHE A 149 -1.78 17.54 -2.14
N LEU A 150 -2.49 18.26 -1.26
CA LEU A 150 -3.61 19.14 -1.63
C LEU A 150 -3.18 20.32 -2.52
N THR A 151 -1.90 20.66 -2.51
CA THR A 151 -1.30 21.76 -3.29
C THR A 151 -0.30 21.28 -4.33
N THR A 152 -0.10 19.96 -4.45
CA THR A 152 0.82 19.40 -5.44
C THR A 152 0.19 19.47 -6.83
N ASP A 153 0.78 20.30 -7.70
CA ASP A 153 0.42 20.37 -9.11
C ASP A 153 1.15 19.26 -9.88
N LEU A 154 0.40 18.43 -10.59
CA LEU A 154 0.93 17.37 -11.44
C LEU A 154 1.33 17.84 -12.85
N GLU A 155 1.15 19.12 -13.16
CA GLU A 155 1.56 19.72 -14.46
C GLU A 155 0.97 18.94 -15.65
N GLY A 156 -0.31 18.52 -15.53
CA GLY A 156 -0.99 17.75 -16.56
C GLY A 156 -0.52 16.30 -16.68
N LYS A 157 0.16 15.75 -15.66
CA LYS A 157 0.55 14.34 -15.59
C LYS A 157 -0.48 13.57 -14.77
N ALA A 158 -0.73 12.32 -15.16
CA ALA A 158 -1.65 11.44 -14.44
C ALA A 158 -1.15 10.99 -13.07
N ILE A 159 0.16 10.96 -12.85
CA ILE A 159 0.79 10.37 -11.67
C ILE A 159 1.91 11.28 -11.15
N GLY A 160 1.86 11.55 -9.84
CA GLY A 160 3.00 12.02 -9.06
C GLY A 160 3.52 10.90 -8.17
N ALA A 161 4.80 10.53 -8.27
CA ALA A 161 5.36 9.43 -7.49
C ALA A 161 6.86 9.61 -7.22
N LEU A 162 7.36 8.85 -6.22
CA LEU A 162 8.78 8.77 -5.94
C LEU A 162 9.51 8.00 -7.03
N THR A 163 10.61 8.57 -7.54
CA THR A 163 11.43 7.94 -8.59
C THR A 163 12.68 7.27 -8.03
N TYR A 164 13.12 6.22 -8.73
CA TYR A 164 14.35 5.50 -8.46
C TYR A 164 15.24 5.46 -9.69
N HIS A 165 16.55 5.53 -9.49
CA HIS A 165 17.50 5.27 -10.54
C HIS A 165 17.77 3.76 -10.67
N THR A 166 17.15 3.12 -11.67
CA THR A 166 17.25 1.67 -11.92
C THR A 166 17.45 1.38 -13.41
N PRO A 167 18.60 1.77 -13.99
CA PRO A 167 18.82 1.69 -15.44
C PRO A 167 18.68 0.27 -16.00
N ASP A 168 19.13 -0.75 -15.27
CA ASP A 168 18.97 -2.15 -15.68
C ASP A 168 17.50 -2.55 -15.81
N ARG A 169 16.63 -2.02 -14.95
CA ARG A 169 15.20 -2.31 -15.01
C ARG A 169 14.51 -1.59 -16.15
N VAL A 170 14.86 -0.33 -16.36
CA VAL A 170 14.41 0.49 -17.50
C VAL A 170 14.78 -0.19 -18.82
N ALA A 171 16.04 -0.60 -18.98
CA ALA A 171 16.52 -1.31 -20.16
C ALA A 171 15.81 -2.66 -20.37
N PHE A 172 15.61 -3.44 -19.30
CA PHE A 172 14.92 -4.71 -19.37
C PHE A 172 13.46 -4.58 -19.84
N LEU A 173 12.76 -3.55 -19.36
CA LEU A 173 11.39 -3.24 -19.77
C LEU A 173 11.31 -2.60 -21.15
N LYS A 174 12.44 -2.15 -21.70
CA LYS A 174 12.53 -1.39 -22.96
C LYS A 174 11.75 -0.07 -22.91
N MET A 175 11.86 0.63 -21.79
CA MET A 175 11.30 1.96 -21.63
C MET A 175 12.12 2.96 -22.44
N LYS A 176 11.47 4.03 -22.90
CA LYS A 176 12.13 5.10 -23.67
C LYS A 176 12.76 6.15 -22.76
N GLN A 177 12.16 6.35 -21.59
CA GLN A 177 12.62 7.32 -20.59
C GLN A 177 13.36 6.61 -19.47
N ASP A 178 14.46 7.22 -18.99
CA ASP A 178 15.22 6.69 -17.83
C ASP A 178 14.62 7.15 -16.50
N VAL A 179 13.32 6.87 -16.33
CA VAL A 179 12.58 7.21 -15.12
C VAL A 179 11.77 5.99 -14.68
N TYR A 180 12.03 5.50 -13.49
CA TYR A 180 11.29 4.40 -12.87
C TYR A 180 10.76 4.83 -11.51
N PHE A 181 9.46 4.66 -11.26
CA PHE A 181 8.80 5.12 -10.05
C PHE A 181 8.23 3.99 -9.20
N SER A 182 8.03 4.28 -7.91
CA SER A 182 7.32 3.40 -6.99
C SER A 182 5.81 3.53 -7.18
N ASP A 183 5.11 2.39 -7.28
CA ASP A 183 3.65 2.36 -7.30
C ASP A 183 3.01 2.18 -5.91
N GLY A 184 3.84 2.16 -4.84
CA GLY A 184 3.35 2.04 -3.46
C GLY A 184 2.81 3.35 -2.88
N LEU A 185 3.20 4.50 -3.45
CA LEU A 185 2.64 5.82 -3.17
C LEU A 185 2.50 6.57 -4.49
N MET A 186 1.26 6.97 -4.82
CA MET A 186 0.98 7.75 -6.03
C MET A 186 -0.06 8.83 -5.73
N TRP A 187 0.26 10.08 -6.04
CA TRP A 187 -0.74 11.14 -6.17
C TRP A 187 -1.30 11.09 -7.58
N ILE A 188 -2.60 10.84 -7.73
CA ILE A 188 -3.20 10.50 -9.01
C ILE A 188 -4.21 11.56 -9.42
N ASP A 189 -4.07 12.10 -10.63
CA ASP A 189 -5.10 12.83 -11.34
C ASP A 189 -5.97 11.83 -12.11
N VAL A 190 -7.23 11.72 -11.70
CA VAL A 190 -8.19 10.75 -12.22
C VAL A 190 -8.54 11.04 -13.69
N ASN A 191 -8.70 12.32 -14.03
CA ASN A 191 -9.06 12.74 -15.36
C ASN A 191 -7.93 12.49 -16.36
N GLU A 192 -6.69 12.84 -15.97
CA GLU A 192 -5.51 12.58 -16.79
C GLU A 192 -5.24 11.08 -16.95
N TRP A 193 -5.43 10.27 -15.89
CA TRP A 193 -5.31 8.81 -15.96
C TRP A 193 -6.25 8.20 -17.01
N ILE A 194 -7.52 8.63 -17.01
CA ILE A 194 -8.55 8.17 -17.96
C ILE A 194 -8.21 8.68 -19.35
N ARG A 195 -7.85 9.96 -19.50
CA ARG A 195 -7.49 10.59 -20.79
C ARG A 195 -6.32 9.86 -21.45
N GLU A 196 -5.29 9.51 -20.67
CA GLU A 196 -4.11 8.79 -21.12
C GLU A 196 -4.36 7.28 -21.33
N LYS A 197 -5.56 6.78 -20.99
CA LYS A 197 -5.96 5.37 -21.14
C LYS A 197 -4.99 4.41 -20.43
N ILE A 198 -4.53 4.78 -19.22
CA ILE A 198 -3.53 3.99 -18.50
C ILE A 198 -4.08 2.61 -18.15
N THR A 199 -5.33 2.52 -17.69
CA THR A 199 -6.01 1.26 -17.41
C THR A 199 -6.00 0.33 -18.63
N GLU A 200 -6.48 0.81 -19.77
CA GLU A 200 -6.57 0.04 -21.02
C GLU A 200 -5.21 -0.44 -21.51
N LYS A 201 -4.21 0.43 -21.42
CA LYS A 201 -2.83 0.09 -21.77
C LYS A 201 -2.28 -1.03 -20.87
N VAL A 202 -2.51 -0.97 -19.54
CA VAL A 202 -2.11 -2.05 -18.62
C VAL A 202 -2.85 -3.35 -18.93
N PHE A 203 -4.16 -3.29 -19.16
CA PHE A 203 -4.98 -4.47 -19.48
C PHE A 203 -4.57 -5.12 -20.81
N SER A 204 -3.98 -4.37 -21.75
CA SER A 204 -3.45 -4.94 -22.99
C SER A 204 -2.27 -5.93 -22.78
N TYR A 205 -1.65 -5.91 -21.60
CA TYR A 205 -0.58 -6.83 -21.21
C TYR A 205 -1.08 -8.09 -20.49
N GLN A 206 -2.38 -8.29 -20.36
CA GLN A 206 -2.93 -9.55 -19.85
C GLN A 206 -2.45 -10.73 -20.70
N GLY A 207 -2.04 -11.83 -20.05
CA GLY A 207 -1.48 -12.99 -20.73
C GLY A 207 -0.03 -12.84 -21.21
N ALA A 208 0.61 -11.67 -20.99
CA ALA A 208 2.02 -11.51 -21.30
C ALA A 208 2.92 -12.36 -20.39
N ASP A 209 4.14 -12.67 -20.87
CA ASP A 209 5.11 -13.46 -20.10
C ASP A 209 5.40 -12.84 -18.72
N PRO A 210 5.07 -13.53 -17.61
CA PRO A 210 5.24 -13.01 -16.25
C PRO A 210 6.72 -12.74 -15.90
N ARG A 211 7.67 -13.34 -16.62
CA ARG A 211 9.11 -13.10 -16.42
C ARG A 211 9.50 -11.67 -16.77
N ARG A 212 8.73 -11.01 -17.65
CA ARG A 212 8.93 -9.61 -18.04
C ARG A 212 8.55 -8.65 -16.91
N PHE A 213 7.52 -8.97 -16.12
CA PHE A 213 6.95 -8.08 -15.10
C PHE A 213 7.24 -8.62 -13.69
N LYS A 214 8.52 -8.61 -13.28
CA LYS A 214 8.94 -9.08 -11.95
C LYS A 214 8.38 -8.22 -10.81
N GLY A 215 8.20 -6.92 -11.04
CA GLY A 215 7.58 -5.96 -10.14
C GLY A 215 6.06 -5.84 -10.33
N GLN A 216 5.44 -6.72 -11.13
CA GLN A 216 3.99 -6.77 -11.38
C GLN A 216 3.40 -5.42 -11.81
N THR A 217 2.49 -4.83 -11.02
CA THR A 217 1.84 -3.54 -11.32
C THR A 217 2.84 -2.42 -11.48
N GLN A 218 3.88 -2.38 -10.65
CA GLN A 218 4.91 -1.34 -10.74
C GLN A 218 5.62 -1.37 -12.09
N ASP A 219 5.98 -2.54 -12.60
CA ASP A 219 6.60 -2.65 -13.92
C ASP A 219 5.65 -2.27 -15.06
N LEU A 220 4.38 -2.69 -14.94
CA LEU A 220 3.36 -2.40 -15.95
C LEU A 220 3.06 -0.90 -16.01
N LEU A 221 2.88 -0.25 -14.86
CA LEU A 221 2.65 1.19 -14.79
C LEU A 221 3.84 1.97 -15.33
N ASN A 222 5.06 1.62 -14.93
CA ASN A 222 6.26 2.25 -15.45
C ASN A 222 6.38 2.11 -16.96
N LEU A 223 6.08 0.92 -17.52
CA LEU A 223 6.13 0.68 -18.96
C LEU A 223 5.09 1.50 -19.73
N VAL A 224 3.84 1.60 -19.24
CA VAL A 224 2.76 2.27 -19.98
C VAL A 224 2.81 3.79 -19.83
N VAL A 225 3.30 4.28 -18.70
CA VAL A 225 3.49 5.71 -18.41
C VAL A 225 4.76 6.22 -19.06
N ASP A 226 5.82 5.39 -19.13
CA ASP A 226 7.09 5.62 -19.79
C ASP A 226 7.69 7.01 -19.51
N GLY A 227 7.78 7.35 -18.21
CA GLY A 227 8.32 8.63 -17.74
C GLY A 227 7.37 9.83 -17.83
N ASN A 228 6.15 9.67 -18.37
CA ASN A 228 5.15 10.73 -18.41
C ASN A 228 4.45 10.90 -17.03
N MET A 229 5.25 11.19 -16.02
CA MET A 229 4.81 11.36 -14.62
C MET A 229 5.55 12.53 -13.97
N LYS A 230 5.05 13.01 -12.85
CA LYS A 230 5.68 14.06 -12.04
C LYS A 230 6.49 13.42 -10.92
N PRO A 231 7.83 13.59 -10.88
CA PRO A 231 8.58 13.23 -9.68
C PRO A 231 8.14 14.07 -8.47
N ILE A 232 7.86 13.41 -7.36
CA ILE A 232 7.61 14.07 -6.09
C ILE A 232 8.78 13.84 -5.12
N PRO A 233 8.96 14.70 -4.10
CA PRO A 233 9.99 14.52 -3.09
C PRO A 233 9.88 13.16 -2.40
N ASN A 234 11.00 12.65 -1.89
CA ASN A 234 10.98 11.45 -1.09
C ASN A 234 10.30 11.75 0.26
N LEU A 235 9.13 11.16 0.46
CA LEU A 235 8.29 11.35 1.65
C LEU A 235 8.42 10.20 2.64
N PHE A 236 9.22 9.19 2.32
CA PHE A 236 9.45 8.07 3.21
C PHE A 236 10.50 8.40 4.27
N HIS A 237 10.19 8.06 5.51
CA HIS A 237 11.16 8.03 6.59
C HIS A 237 12.15 6.89 6.32
N HIS A 238 13.45 7.22 6.28
CA HIS A 238 14.48 6.20 6.12
C HIS A 238 14.92 5.68 7.49
N LYS A 239 14.63 4.41 7.77
CA LYS A 239 15.21 3.72 8.92
C LYS A 239 16.74 3.88 8.90
N ASN A 240 17.29 4.50 9.92
CA ASN A 240 18.75 4.61 10.17
C ASN A 240 19.60 5.45 9.21
N LYS A 241 19.05 6.40 8.46
CA LYS A 241 19.88 7.29 7.65
C LYS A 241 19.44 8.74 7.76
N ASP A 242 20.34 9.53 8.33
CA ASP A 242 20.34 10.99 8.34
C ASP A 242 19.03 11.67 8.79
N PHE A 243 19.02 12.18 10.02
CA PHE A 243 17.91 12.89 10.66
C PHE A 243 17.49 14.21 9.94
N SER A 244 18.11 14.54 8.83
CA SER A 244 17.87 15.78 8.08
C SER A 244 16.66 15.78 7.18
N ILE A 245 16.11 14.59 6.81
CA ILE A 245 14.90 14.47 6.00
C ILE A 245 13.84 13.78 6.85
N GLN A 246 12.97 14.58 7.49
CA GLN A 246 11.77 14.08 8.16
C GLN A 246 10.79 13.58 7.09
N GLY A 247 10.82 12.28 6.79
CA GLY A 247 9.76 11.64 6.03
C GLY A 247 8.44 11.70 6.79
N ILE A 248 7.33 11.75 6.06
CA ILE A 248 5.98 11.80 6.63
C ILE A 248 5.29 10.44 6.65
N LEU A 249 5.88 9.45 6.00
CA LEU A 249 5.39 8.08 5.93
C LEU A 249 6.51 7.10 6.26
N ILE A 250 6.22 6.08 7.05
CA ILE A 250 7.10 4.94 7.29
C ILE A 250 6.54 3.78 6.47
N HIS A 251 7.32 3.26 5.52
CA HIS A 251 6.92 2.16 4.66
C HIS A 251 7.64 0.87 5.06
N TYR A 252 6.88 -0.11 5.49
CA TYR A 252 7.38 -1.42 5.91
C TYR A 252 7.55 -2.39 4.72
N SER A 253 8.15 -1.91 3.62
CA SER A 253 8.27 -2.66 2.36
C SER A 253 9.14 -3.92 2.44
N GLY A 254 9.91 -4.08 3.51
CA GLY A 254 10.83 -5.20 3.72
C GLY A 254 10.13 -6.54 4.03
N ARG A 255 10.96 -7.57 4.31
CA ARG A 255 10.50 -8.88 4.75
C ARG A 255 10.01 -8.85 6.20
N ASP A 256 10.76 -8.17 7.06
CA ASP A 256 10.47 -8.07 8.49
C ASP A 256 9.32 -7.07 8.66
N LYS A 257 8.17 -7.55 9.11
CA LYS A 257 6.95 -6.75 9.25
C LYS A 257 6.65 -6.49 10.72
N PRO A 258 6.17 -5.30 11.13
CA PRO A 258 5.89 -4.96 12.51
C PRO A 258 4.80 -5.85 13.15
N TRP A 259 3.96 -6.48 12.35
CA TRP A 259 3.00 -7.47 12.85
C TRP A 259 3.58 -8.86 13.07
N GLU A 260 4.81 -9.12 12.64
CA GLU A 260 5.51 -10.39 12.86
C GLU A 260 6.63 -10.27 13.89
N LEU A 261 7.32 -9.12 13.92
CA LEU A 261 8.36 -8.86 14.90
C LEU A 261 8.59 -7.36 15.06
N VAL A 262 9.13 -6.95 16.23
CA VAL A 262 9.46 -5.57 16.57
C VAL A 262 10.97 -5.47 16.72
N LEU A 263 11.61 -4.69 15.85
CA LEU A 263 13.07 -4.53 15.83
C LEU A 263 13.52 -3.14 16.30
N ASP A 264 12.67 -2.12 16.13
CA ASP A 264 13.01 -0.74 16.41
C ASP A 264 11.79 0.09 16.83
N SER A 265 12.00 1.37 17.08
CA SER A 265 10.94 2.31 17.46
C SER A 265 9.87 2.51 16.40
N ASP A 266 10.19 2.36 15.12
CA ASP A 266 9.21 2.48 14.04
C ASP A 266 8.23 1.31 14.08
N ASP A 267 8.73 0.09 14.36
CA ASP A 267 7.88 -1.09 14.55
C ASP A 267 7.00 -0.94 15.81
N GLU A 268 7.56 -0.38 16.91
CA GLU A 268 6.79 -0.06 18.13
C GLU A 268 5.69 0.98 17.84
N LEU A 269 5.98 1.97 17.01
CA LEU A 269 5.00 3.00 16.62
C LEU A 269 3.86 2.41 15.79
N TRP A 270 4.16 1.47 14.87
CA TRP A 270 3.11 0.75 14.14
C TRP A 270 2.19 -0.02 15.11
N ARG A 271 2.79 -0.70 16.11
CA ARG A 271 2.04 -1.41 17.16
C ARG A 271 1.14 -0.48 17.96
N HIS A 272 1.65 0.69 18.30
CA HIS A 272 0.85 1.71 19.00
C HIS A 272 -0.41 2.08 18.19
N TYR A 273 -0.28 2.33 16.88
CA TYR A 273 -1.45 2.67 16.07
C TYR A 273 -2.42 1.50 15.90
N LEU A 274 -1.94 0.26 15.86
CA LEU A 274 -2.82 -0.91 15.91
C LEU A 274 -3.58 -0.98 17.24
N ASP A 275 -2.90 -0.78 18.37
CA ASP A 275 -3.48 -0.90 19.71
C ASP A 275 -4.60 0.13 19.98
N ILE A 276 -4.51 1.33 19.38
CA ILE A 276 -5.55 2.37 19.49
C ILE A 276 -6.62 2.29 18.38
N SER A 277 -6.45 1.39 17.41
CA SER A 277 -7.42 1.09 16.35
C SER A 277 -8.56 0.20 16.87
N PHE A 278 -9.48 -0.17 15.99
CA PHE A 278 -10.54 -1.15 16.31
C PHE A 278 -10.15 -2.59 15.97
N TRP A 279 -8.92 -2.83 15.51
CA TRP A 279 -8.42 -4.18 15.27
C TRP A 279 -7.72 -4.73 16.52
N GLU A 280 -7.86 -6.03 16.73
CA GLU A 280 -7.27 -6.70 17.88
C GLU A 280 -5.76 -6.53 17.93
N SER A 281 -5.26 -6.17 19.11
CA SER A 281 -3.82 -6.13 19.40
C SER A 281 -3.15 -7.46 19.08
N MET A 282 -1.98 -7.38 18.49
CA MET A 282 -1.23 -8.59 18.17
C MET A 282 -0.38 -9.02 19.37
N PRO A 283 -0.29 -10.33 19.66
CA PRO A 283 0.56 -10.82 20.74
C PRO A 283 2.02 -10.49 20.47
N ASN A 284 2.85 -10.60 21.49
CA ASN A 284 4.30 -10.33 21.39
C ASN A 284 4.92 -11.08 20.21
N PRO A 285 5.56 -10.38 19.28
CA PRO A 285 5.98 -10.98 18.03
C PRO A 285 7.19 -11.88 18.23
N MET A 286 7.00 -13.14 17.97
CA MET A 286 8.11 -14.05 17.69
C MET A 286 8.01 -14.45 16.23
N PRO A 287 9.08 -14.33 15.44
CA PRO A 287 9.06 -14.71 14.04
C PRO A 287 8.59 -16.16 13.87
N PRO A 288 7.88 -16.47 12.78
CA PRO A 288 7.54 -17.85 12.47
C PRO A 288 8.80 -18.73 12.41
N LYS A 289 8.73 -19.94 12.95
CA LYS A 289 9.85 -20.90 12.99
C LYS A 289 10.09 -21.56 11.62
N LYS A 290 10.26 -20.71 10.60
CA LYS A 290 10.47 -21.11 9.19
C LYS A 290 11.86 -20.72 8.72
N PRO A 291 12.45 -21.44 7.72
CA PRO A 291 13.79 -21.13 7.20
C PRO A 291 13.98 -19.67 6.79
N SER A 292 12.94 -19.06 6.19
CA SER A 292 12.99 -17.68 5.73
C SER A 292 13.22 -16.65 6.84
N TYR A 293 12.98 -17.00 8.11
CA TYR A 293 13.06 -16.10 9.26
C TYR A 293 14.29 -16.30 10.16
N TYR A 294 15.24 -17.17 9.78
CA TYR A 294 16.36 -17.44 10.68
C TYR A 294 17.21 -16.20 10.97
N HIS A 295 17.38 -15.30 10.01
CA HIS A 295 18.07 -14.03 10.23
C HIS A 295 17.28 -13.08 11.15
N SER A 296 15.94 -13.10 11.09
CA SER A 296 15.09 -12.28 11.96
C SER A 296 15.27 -12.67 13.43
N PHE A 297 15.45 -13.97 13.74
CA PHE A 297 15.79 -14.41 15.09
C PHE A 297 17.13 -13.85 15.56
N LYS A 298 18.14 -13.74 14.67
CA LYS A 298 19.44 -13.16 15.02
C LYS A 298 19.30 -11.67 15.36
N LYS A 299 18.62 -10.90 14.50
CA LYS A 299 18.36 -9.47 14.72
C LYS A 299 17.59 -9.23 16.03
N LEU A 300 16.55 -10.04 16.27
CA LEU A 300 15.76 -9.94 17.51
C LEU A 300 16.58 -10.26 18.75
N ALA A 301 17.52 -11.19 18.67
CA ALA A 301 18.45 -11.46 19.74
C ALA A 301 19.39 -10.27 20.06
N GLU A 302 19.78 -9.51 19.04
CA GLU A 302 20.56 -8.28 19.18
C GLU A 302 19.74 -7.22 19.94
N VAL A 303 18.48 -6.98 19.51
CA VAL A 303 17.55 -6.05 20.14
C VAL A 303 17.27 -6.40 21.60
N TYR A 304 17.00 -7.67 21.92
CA TYR A 304 16.80 -8.09 23.31
C TYR A 304 18.08 -7.98 24.16
N GLY A 305 19.27 -8.12 23.53
CA GLY A 305 20.55 -7.86 24.18
C GLY A 305 20.71 -6.40 24.59
N GLU A 306 20.37 -5.46 23.71
CA GLU A 306 20.41 -4.02 23.95
C GLU A 306 19.40 -3.59 25.04
N LYS A 307 18.21 -4.21 25.06
CA LYS A 307 17.19 -3.99 26.08
C LYS A 307 17.47 -4.67 27.42
N GLY A 308 18.58 -5.45 27.56
CA GLY A 308 18.90 -6.21 28.77
C GLY A 308 18.03 -7.45 29.01
N GLU A 309 17.18 -7.84 28.05
CA GLU A 309 16.25 -8.97 28.15
C GLU A 309 16.95 -10.31 27.83
N MET A 310 17.91 -10.70 28.67
CA MET A 310 18.82 -11.82 28.41
C MET A 310 18.13 -13.15 28.12
N TRP A 311 17.02 -13.45 28.80
CA TRP A 311 16.28 -14.70 28.57
C TRP A 311 15.69 -14.77 27.17
N LYS A 312 15.06 -13.70 26.70
CA LYS A 312 14.50 -13.61 25.34
C LYS A 312 15.60 -13.65 24.28
N ARG A 313 16.75 -13.01 24.57
CA ARG A 313 17.95 -13.11 23.72
C ARG A 313 18.41 -14.55 23.55
N ILE A 314 18.56 -15.32 24.64
CA ILE A 314 18.95 -16.73 24.61
C ILE A 314 17.94 -17.56 23.80
N GLN A 315 16.66 -17.33 23.99
CA GLN A 315 15.60 -18.01 23.24
C GLN A 315 15.68 -17.72 21.72
N CYS A 316 15.95 -16.50 21.34
CA CYS A 316 16.13 -16.12 19.94
C CYS A 316 17.40 -16.76 19.33
N LEU A 317 18.52 -16.76 20.04
CA LEU A 317 19.75 -17.42 19.60
C LEU A 317 19.59 -18.94 19.47
N PHE A 318 18.82 -19.56 20.35
CA PHE A 318 18.45 -20.98 20.24
C PHE A 318 17.71 -21.26 18.94
N TRP A 319 16.64 -20.50 18.64
CA TRP A 319 15.87 -20.69 17.40
C TRP A 319 16.68 -20.37 16.16
N TYR A 320 17.53 -19.33 16.18
CA TYR A 320 18.46 -19.05 15.11
C TYR A 320 19.37 -20.28 14.81
N SER A 321 19.94 -20.89 15.85
CA SER A 321 20.82 -22.02 15.73
C SER A 321 20.08 -23.29 15.22
N VAL A 322 18.92 -23.56 15.79
CA VAL A 322 18.06 -24.70 15.37
C VAL A 322 17.67 -24.59 13.89
N LEU A 323 17.19 -23.43 13.45
CA LEU A 323 16.81 -23.23 12.05
C LEU A 323 18.01 -23.34 11.11
N LYS A 324 19.15 -22.77 11.50
CA LYS A 324 20.39 -22.84 10.73
C LYS A 324 20.88 -24.27 10.54
N ILE A 325 20.90 -25.07 11.61
CA ILE A 325 21.35 -26.47 11.56
C ILE A 325 20.34 -27.34 10.81
N ARG A 326 19.04 -27.22 11.15
CA ARG A 326 17.99 -28.09 10.59
C ARG A 326 17.81 -27.91 9.09
N TYR A 327 18.01 -26.71 8.58
CA TYR A 327 17.82 -26.38 7.17
C TYR A 327 19.12 -26.15 6.42
N LYS A 328 20.29 -26.32 7.08
CA LYS A 328 21.62 -26.08 6.49
C LYS A 328 21.74 -24.69 5.85
N LEU A 329 21.24 -23.68 6.56
CA LEU A 329 21.24 -22.28 6.12
C LEU A 329 22.60 -21.62 6.39
#